data_ca2575d36e9d7c6318cebe4e516d4490
#
_entry.id   ca2575d36e9d7c6318cebe4e516d4490
#
_cell.length_a   1.000
_cell.length_b   1.000
_cell.length_c   1.000
_cell.angle_alpha   90.00
_cell.angle_beta   90.00
_cell.angle_gamma   90.00
#
_symmetry.space_group_name_H-M   'P 1'
#
loop_
_entity.id
_entity.type
_entity.pdbx_description
1 polymer ?
#
loop_
_entity_poly.entity_id
_entity_poly.type
_entity_poly.pdbx_seq_one_letter_code
_entity_poly.pdbx_strand_id
1 'polypeptide(L)'
;MGKIYLIRHGETDSNLGHKFQGQMDLPLNGTGLAQAQKMADYMAEKQIDAIYSSSMLRALMTTSKLAMAKNLPYRSLDLLKEISFGDWEGLEYSDIQARWPQEMYNFLHCPGKWQPPHGETFAAAMERCRLAFEQIFAEQGHDKNIAIISHGGIIRLQLCLVLGIPLDNLWKLSVYNVSVSTLSNWNGSLCVDSMNVADFLAKSVEAHVI
;
A
#
# COMPACT_ATOMS: atom_id res chain seq x y z
N MET A 1 23.10 6.27 3.46
CA MET A 1 22.17 5.17 3.12
C MET A 1 20.85 5.44 3.82
N GLY A 2 19.81 5.69 3.06
CA GLY A 2 18.47 5.93 3.59
C GLY A 2 17.65 4.64 3.73
N LYS A 3 16.56 4.71 4.49
CA LYS A 3 15.55 3.66 4.60
C LYS A 3 14.21 4.14 4.05
N ILE A 4 13.50 3.27 3.36
CA ILE A 4 12.15 3.52 2.91
C ILE A 4 11.24 2.52 3.62
N TYR A 5 10.23 3.04 4.32
CA TYR A 5 9.22 2.24 5.01
C TYR A 5 7.92 2.32 4.22
N LEU A 6 7.55 1.24 3.52
CA LEU A 6 6.28 1.11 2.83
C LEU A 6 5.25 0.56 3.80
N ILE A 7 4.20 1.31 4.06
CA ILE A 7 3.21 1.01 5.10
C ILE A 7 1.81 0.98 4.48
N ARG A 8 1.07 -0.13 4.61
CA ARG A 8 -0.32 -0.19 4.19
C ARG A 8 -1.21 0.54 5.22
N HIS A 9 -2.27 1.21 4.76
CA HIS A 9 -3.28 1.81 5.64
C HIS A 9 -3.92 0.77 6.57
N GLY A 10 -4.52 1.24 7.68
CA GLY A 10 -5.29 0.42 8.62
C GLY A 10 -6.58 -0.13 8.01
N GLU A 11 -7.25 -1.02 8.74
CA GLU A 11 -8.47 -1.69 8.31
C GLU A 11 -9.62 -0.70 8.05
N THR A 12 -10.42 -1.01 7.03
CA THR A 12 -11.69 -0.34 6.70
C THR A 12 -12.82 -1.38 6.74
N ASP A 13 -14.07 -0.95 6.76
CA ASP A 13 -15.22 -1.87 6.68
C ASP A 13 -15.24 -2.67 5.39
N SER A 14 -14.70 -2.11 4.29
CA SER A 14 -14.56 -2.87 3.03
C SER A 14 -13.50 -3.97 3.11
N ASN A 15 -12.42 -3.80 3.90
CA ASN A 15 -11.47 -4.88 4.15
C ASN A 15 -12.16 -6.03 4.90
N LEU A 16 -12.90 -5.70 5.95
CA LEU A 16 -13.65 -6.69 6.74
C LEU A 16 -14.73 -7.40 5.90
N GLY A 17 -15.39 -6.68 5.00
CA GLY A 17 -16.42 -7.22 4.10
C GLY A 17 -15.88 -7.84 2.81
N HIS A 18 -14.56 -8.02 2.65
CA HIS A 18 -13.92 -8.57 1.44
C HIS A 18 -14.37 -7.89 0.14
N LYS A 19 -14.53 -6.53 0.17
CA LYS A 19 -14.94 -5.72 -0.96
C LYS A 19 -13.75 -5.05 -1.63
N PHE A 20 -13.81 -4.98 -2.96
CA PHE A 20 -12.84 -4.19 -3.71
C PHE A 20 -13.05 -2.70 -3.42
N GLN A 21 -12.07 -2.05 -2.82
CA GLN A 21 -12.17 -0.63 -2.48
C GLN A 21 -11.73 0.28 -3.62
N GLY A 22 -10.63 -0.08 -4.28
CA GLY A 22 -10.02 0.76 -5.30
C GLY A 22 -9.84 2.19 -4.82
N GLN A 23 -10.37 3.13 -5.58
CA GLN A 23 -10.30 4.55 -5.26
C GLN A 23 -11.56 5.11 -4.56
N MET A 24 -12.44 4.26 -4.04
CA MET A 24 -13.48 4.71 -3.12
C MET A 24 -12.85 5.33 -1.88
N ASP A 25 -13.24 6.54 -1.51
CA ASP A 25 -12.63 7.29 -0.41
C ASP A 25 -13.31 7.00 0.94
N LEU A 26 -12.97 5.86 1.53
CA LEU A 26 -13.54 5.34 2.77
C LEU A 26 -12.61 5.58 3.96
N PRO A 27 -13.17 5.83 5.17
CA PRO A 27 -12.39 5.99 6.40
C PRO A 27 -11.88 4.64 6.94
N LEU A 28 -10.96 4.71 7.91
CA LEU A 28 -10.65 3.59 8.78
C LEU A 28 -11.86 3.25 9.67
N ASN A 29 -12.04 1.97 9.98
CA ASN A 29 -12.96 1.55 11.04
C ASN A 29 -12.26 1.60 12.43
N GLY A 30 -12.97 1.17 13.48
CA GLY A 30 -12.44 1.18 14.84
C GLY A 30 -11.16 0.33 15.00
N THR A 31 -11.13 -0.84 14.38
CA THR A 31 -9.94 -1.72 14.33
C THR A 31 -8.78 -1.03 13.62
N GLY A 32 -9.04 -0.43 12.45
CA GLY A 32 -8.02 0.27 11.67
C GLY A 32 -7.40 1.45 12.40
N LEU A 33 -8.19 2.19 13.20
CA LEU A 33 -7.68 3.26 14.06
C LEU A 33 -6.73 2.73 15.14
N ALA A 34 -7.09 1.61 15.78
CA ALA A 34 -6.24 0.95 16.77
C ALA A 34 -4.96 0.37 16.13
N GLN A 35 -5.08 -0.23 14.95
CA GLN A 35 -3.94 -0.73 14.16
C GLN A 35 -2.98 0.41 13.80
N ALA A 36 -3.51 1.55 13.32
CA ALA A 36 -2.71 2.72 12.97
C ALA A 36 -1.94 3.29 14.18
N GLN A 37 -2.54 3.25 15.38
CA GLN A 37 -1.86 3.66 16.61
C GLN A 37 -0.71 2.70 16.95
N LYS A 38 -0.94 1.37 16.93
CA LYS A 38 0.11 0.36 17.19
C LYS A 38 1.27 0.46 16.18
N MET A 39 0.96 0.72 14.91
CA MET A 39 1.97 0.97 13.88
C MET A 39 2.79 2.22 14.20
N ALA A 40 2.14 3.31 14.62
CA ALA A 40 2.83 4.53 15.00
C ALA A 40 3.76 4.30 16.22
N ASP A 41 3.30 3.53 17.22
CA ASP A 41 4.10 3.15 18.40
C ASP A 41 5.31 2.29 17.98
N TYR A 42 5.12 1.30 17.10
CA TYR A 42 6.21 0.49 16.54
C TYR A 42 7.23 1.33 15.77
N MET A 43 6.76 2.31 15.02
CA MET A 43 7.61 3.21 14.23
C MET A 43 8.23 4.33 15.07
N ALA A 44 7.83 4.51 16.34
CA ALA A 44 8.31 5.60 17.19
C ALA A 44 9.84 5.56 17.38
N GLU A 45 10.43 4.37 17.49
CA GLU A 45 11.89 4.18 17.65
C GLU A 45 12.67 4.24 16.33
N LYS A 46 12.00 4.17 15.18
CA LYS A 46 12.68 4.25 13.87
C LYS A 46 13.00 5.71 13.55
N GLN A 47 14.18 5.98 13.05
CA GLN A 47 14.48 7.30 12.53
C GLN A 47 13.67 7.52 11.23
N ILE A 48 12.93 8.63 11.16
CA ILE A 48 12.15 9.06 9.99
C ILE A 48 12.42 10.54 9.78
N ASP A 49 12.80 10.92 8.56
CA ASP A 49 13.11 12.30 8.18
C ASP A 49 11.95 12.94 7.41
N ALA A 50 11.16 12.14 6.68
CA ALA A 50 10.01 12.62 5.90
C ALA A 50 8.89 11.58 5.85
N ILE A 51 7.64 12.05 5.73
CA ILE A 51 6.45 11.21 5.64
C ILE A 51 5.66 11.60 4.40
N TYR A 52 5.35 10.60 3.56
CA TYR A 52 4.49 10.70 2.40
C TYR A 52 3.27 9.82 2.56
N SER A 53 2.16 10.24 2.01
CA SER A 53 0.89 9.50 2.08
C SER A 53 0.18 9.50 0.75
N SER A 54 -0.56 8.42 0.47
CA SER A 54 -1.67 8.51 -0.46
C SER A 54 -2.64 9.61 0.00
N SER A 55 -3.27 10.31 -0.94
CA SER A 55 -4.28 11.33 -0.64
C SER A 55 -5.64 10.75 -0.22
N MET A 56 -5.81 9.43 -0.19
CA MET A 56 -7.06 8.79 0.22
C MET A 56 -7.24 8.80 1.73
N LEU A 57 -8.47 9.00 2.20
CA LEU A 57 -8.82 9.23 3.59
C LEU A 57 -8.26 8.16 4.54
N ARG A 58 -8.40 6.85 4.22
CA ARG A 58 -7.85 5.74 5.02
C ARG A 58 -6.33 5.82 5.20
N ALA A 59 -5.61 6.24 4.16
CA ALA A 59 -4.17 6.44 4.23
C ALA A 59 -3.81 7.69 5.05
N LEU A 60 -4.52 8.80 4.86
CA LEU A 60 -4.34 10.03 5.62
C LEU A 60 -4.59 9.81 7.12
N MET A 61 -5.67 9.09 7.47
CA MET A 61 -5.97 8.76 8.87
C MET A 61 -4.89 7.88 9.51
N THR A 62 -4.31 6.94 8.75
CA THR A 62 -3.18 6.13 9.21
C THR A 62 -1.94 6.99 9.38
N THR A 63 -1.65 7.84 8.39
CA THR A 63 -0.49 8.75 8.39
C THR A 63 -0.52 9.72 9.54
N SER A 64 -1.71 10.25 9.90
CA SER A 64 -1.84 11.22 10.99
C SER A 64 -1.33 10.67 12.32
N LYS A 65 -1.51 9.37 12.60
CA LYS A 65 -0.98 8.73 13.82
C LYS A 65 0.54 8.72 13.84
N LEU A 66 1.18 8.37 12.71
CA LEU A 66 2.63 8.39 12.60
C LEU A 66 3.19 9.81 12.66
N ALA A 67 2.56 10.75 11.94
CA ALA A 67 2.96 12.16 11.92
C ALA A 67 2.94 12.79 13.31
N MET A 68 1.89 12.50 14.10
CA MET A 68 1.79 12.93 15.50
C MET A 68 2.88 12.30 16.37
N ALA A 69 3.11 10.99 16.27
CA ALA A 69 4.12 10.29 17.06
C ALA A 69 5.55 10.77 16.75
N LYS A 70 5.80 11.20 15.50
CA LYS A 70 7.10 11.73 15.06
C LYS A 70 7.24 13.24 15.18
N ASN A 71 6.16 13.96 15.45
CA ASN A 71 6.11 15.42 15.38
C ASN A 71 6.64 15.95 14.04
N LEU A 72 6.25 15.28 12.94
CA LEU A 72 6.65 15.64 11.57
C LEU A 72 5.42 15.97 10.73
N PRO A 73 5.52 16.93 9.81
CA PRO A 73 4.52 17.12 8.76
C PRO A 73 4.55 15.94 7.78
N TYR A 74 3.47 15.75 7.03
CA TYR A 74 3.43 14.81 5.92
C TYR A 74 2.96 15.49 4.63
N ARG A 75 3.33 14.90 3.50
CA ARG A 75 2.89 15.33 2.17
C ARG A 75 2.05 14.22 1.51
N SER A 76 0.89 14.58 0.98
CA SER A 76 0.06 13.64 0.21
C SER A 76 0.38 13.70 -1.27
N LEU A 77 0.41 12.52 -1.92
CA LEU A 77 0.63 12.36 -3.36
C LEU A 77 -0.47 11.48 -3.97
N ASP A 78 -1.11 11.97 -5.01
CA ASP A 78 -2.09 11.20 -5.79
C ASP A 78 -1.46 9.99 -6.49
N LEU A 79 -0.15 10.06 -6.79
CA LEU A 79 0.63 8.95 -7.32
C LEU A 79 0.64 7.71 -6.40
N LEU A 80 0.31 7.86 -5.13
CA LEU A 80 0.24 6.80 -4.13
C LEU A 80 -1.17 6.24 -3.89
N LYS A 81 -2.22 6.73 -4.61
CA LYS A 81 -3.58 6.18 -4.53
C LYS A 81 -3.62 4.71 -4.94
N GLU A 82 -4.58 3.95 -4.39
CA GLU A 82 -4.78 2.55 -4.77
C GLU A 82 -5.07 2.41 -6.27
N ILE A 83 -4.91 1.23 -6.81
CA ILE A 83 -5.33 0.88 -8.15
C ILE A 83 -6.82 1.16 -8.28
N SER A 84 -7.24 1.86 -9.34
CA SER A 84 -8.66 1.98 -9.64
C SER A 84 -9.19 0.65 -10.17
N PHE A 85 -10.15 0.06 -9.48
CA PHE A 85 -10.81 -1.16 -9.91
C PHE A 85 -12.10 -0.91 -10.72
N GLY A 86 -12.44 0.36 -11.00
CA GLY A 86 -13.57 0.72 -11.84
C GLY A 86 -14.88 0.10 -11.37
N ASP A 87 -15.56 -0.64 -12.24
CA ASP A 87 -16.88 -1.24 -11.96
C ASP A 87 -16.86 -2.31 -10.85
N TRP A 88 -15.70 -2.75 -10.42
CA TRP A 88 -15.57 -3.71 -9.31
C TRP A 88 -15.57 -3.03 -7.94
N GLU A 89 -15.41 -1.71 -7.88
CA GLU A 89 -15.37 -0.98 -6.61
C GLU A 89 -16.70 -1.11 -5.85
N GLY A 90 -16.62 -1.47 -4.57
CA GLY A 90 -17.77 -1.74 -3.70
C GLY A 90 -18.37 -3.14 -3.78
N LEU A 91 -17.98 -3.95 -4.78
CA LEU A 91 -18.46 -5.32 -4.94
C LEU A 91 -17.65 -6.30 -4.10
N GLU A 92 -18.29 -7.40 -3.69
CA GLU A 92 -17.62 -8.50 -3.04
C GLU A 92 -16.93 -9.42 -4.07
N TYR A 93 -15.90 -10.14 -3.63
CA TYR A 93 -15.21 -11.13 -4.47
C TYR A 93 -16.19 -12.14 -5.10
N SER A 94 -17.13 -12.63 -4.31
CA SER A 94 -18.17 -13.58 -4.74
C SER A 94 -19.06 -13.05 -5.85
N ASP A 95 -19.43 -11.77 -5.78
CA ASP A 95 -20.26 -11.11 -6.79
C ASP A 95 -19.51 -10.97 -8.12
N ILE A 96 -18.24 -10.58 -8.05
CA ILE A 96 -17.40 -10.44 -9.24
C ILE A 96 -17.16 -11.82 -9.86
N GLN A 97 -16.82 -12.82 -9.05
CA GLN A 97 -16.63 -14.20 -9.50
C GLN A 97 -17.88 -14.75 -10.21
N ALA A 98 -19.08 -14.42 -9.71
CA ALA A 98 -20.33 -14.86 -10.32
C ALA A 98 -20.65 -14.11 -11.62
N ARG A 99 -20.41 -12.79 -11.67
CA ARG A 99 -20.76 -11.94 -12.83
C ARG A 99 -19.71 -11.99 -13.94
N TRP A 100 -18.41 -12.05 -13.57
CA TRP A 100 -17.28 -11.96 -14.49
C TRP A 100 -16.20 -13.02 -14.17
N PRO A 101 -16.52 -14.32 -14.28
CA PRO A 101 -15.59 -15.40 -13.87
C PRO A 101 -14.27 -15.38 -14.65
N GLN A 102 -14.31 -15.04 -15.95
CA GLN A 102 -13.09 -14.94 -16.75
C GLN A 102 -12.23 -13.72 -16.37
N GLU A 103 -12.85 -12.59 -16.06
CA GLU A 103 -12.13 -11.40 -15.63
C GLU A 103 -11.49 -11.61 -14.24
N MET A 104 -12.19 -12.30 -13.33
CA MET A 104 -11.63 -12.69 -12.05
C MET A 104 -10.45 -13.66 -12.20
N TYR A 105 -10.54 -14.61 -13.13
CA TYR A 105 -9.41 -15.49 -13.46
C TYR A 105 -8.21 -14.66 -13.97
N ASN A 106 -8.43 -13.73 -14.89
CA ASN A 106 -7.38 -12.88 -15.45
C ASN A 106 -6.74 -11.99 -14.37
N PHE A 107 -7.54 -11.41 -13.47
CA PHE A 107 -7.07 -10.64 -12.31
C PHE A 107 -6.11 -11.45 -11.44
N LEU A 108 -6.42 -12.73 -11.18
CA LEU A 108 -5.61 -13.58 -10.30
C LEU A 108 -4.37 -14.14 -10.99
N HIS A 109 -4.44 -14.45 -12.29
CA HIS A 109 -3.40 -15.23 -12.98
C HIS A 109 -2.62 -14.46 -14.04
N CYS A 110 -3.19 -13.38 -14.58
CA CYS A 110 -2.60 -12.59 -15.65
C CYS A 110 -2.74 -11.08 -15.43
N PRO A 111 -2.53 -10.54 -14.20
CA PRO A 111 -2.76 -9.13 -13.91
C PRO A 111 -1.94 -8.19 -14.80
N GLY A 112 -0.78 -8.63 -15.28
CA GLY A 112 0.05 -7.82 -16.18
C GLY A 112 -0.57 -7.55 -17.55
N LYS A 113 -1.57 -8.32 -17.96
CA LYS A 113 -2.26 -8.18 -19.25
C LYS A 113 -3.75 -7.84 -19.10
N TRP A 114 -4.20 -7.66 -17.87
CA TRP A 114 -5.60 -7.44 -17.56
C TRP A 114 -5.86 -6.01 -17.07
N GLN A 115 -7.08 -5.54 -17.27
CA GLN A 115 -7.58 -4.26 -16.80
C GLN A 115 -9.01 -4.44 -16.27
N PRO A 116 -9.32 -3.94 -15.07
CA PRO A 116 -10.70 -3.91 -14.60
C PRO A 116 -11.56 -3.02 -15.52
N PRO A 117 -12.84 -3.38 -15.77
CA PRO A 117 -13.73 -2.53 -16.54
C PRO A 117 -13.78 -1.10 -15.99
N HIS A 118 -13.48 -0.12 -16.83
CA HIS A 118 -13.36 1.31 -16.47
C HIS A 118 -12.32 1.63 -15.37
N GLY A 119 -11.42 0.70 -15.05
CA GLY A 119 -10.37 0.86 -14.06
C GLY A 119 -8.99 1.13 -14.67
N GLU A 120 -7.96 1.03 -13.82
CA GLU A 120 -6.56 1.25 -14.17
C GLU A 120 -5.87 -0.08 -14.50
N THR A 121 -4.98 -0.12 -15.50
CA THR A 121 -4.12 -1.29 -15.72
C THR A 121 -3.04 -1.38 -14.63
N PHE A 122 -2.62 -2.59 -14.27
CA PHE A 122 -1.52 -2.78 -13.32
C PHE A 122 -0.20 -2.19 -13.83
N ALA A 123 0.00 -2.17 -15.16
CA ALA A 123 1.18 -1.54 -15.76
C ALA A 123 1.16 -0.01 -15.59
N ALA A 124 0.00 0.65 -15.76
CA ALA A 124 -0.15 2.08 -15.50
C ALA A 124 0.05 2.42 -14.02
N ALA A 125 -0.52 1.60 -13.11
CA ALA A 125 -0.31 1.74 -11.68
C ALA A 125 1.16 1.54 -11.28
N MET A 126 1.89 0.60 -11.90
CA MET A 126 3.32 0.39 -11.67
C MET A 126 4.14 1.61 -12.14
N GLU A 127 3.81 2.17 -13.30
CA GLU A 127 4.47 3.39 -13.78
C GLU A 127 4.22 4.57 -12.83
N ARG A 128 3.02 4.68 -12.28
CA ARG A 128 2.68 5.67 -11.26
C ARG A 128 3.51 5.48 -9.97
N CYS A 129 3.78 4.22 -9.57
CA CYS A 129 4.68 3.91 -8.46
C CYS A 129 6.12 4.36 -8.74
N ARG A 130 6.61 4.15 -9.97
CA ARG A 130 7.95 4.59 -10.40
C ARG A 130 8.07 6.12 -10.31
N LEU A 131 7.09 6.84 -10.85
CA LEU A 131 7.04 8.31 -10.77
C LEU A 131 6.95 8.81 -9.33
N ALA A 132 6.22 8.11 -8.44
CA ALA A 132 6.15 8.46 -7.02
C ALA A 132 7.54 8.37 -6.36
N PHE A 133 8.30 7.29 -6.60
CA PHE A 133 9.65 7.16 -6.09
C PHE A 133 10.58 8.25 -6.64
N GLU A 134 10.54 8.51 -7.94
CA GLU A 134 11.35 9.57 -8.56
C GLU A 134 11.07 10.94 -7.95
N GLN A 135 9.79 11.30 -7.77
CA GLN A 135 9.41 12.56 -7.15
C GLN A 135 9.90 12.64 -5.71
N ILE A 136 9.69 11.58 -4.91
CA ILE A 136 10.10 11.55 -3.51
C ILE A 136 11.62 11.66 -3.39
N PHE A 137 12.39 10.94 -4.20
CA PHE A 137 13.85 11.01 -4.17
C PHE A 137 14.42 12.31 -4.72
N ALA A 138 13.77 12.92 -5.69
CA ALA A 138 14.14 14.26 -6.17
C ALA A 138 13.96 15.33 -5.06
N GLU A 139 12.95 15.17 -4.21
CA GLU A 139 12.67 16.11 -3.10
C GLU A 139 13.54 15.87 -1.86
N GLN A 140 13.82 14.61 -1.52
CA GLN A 140 14.45 14.24 -0.24
C GLN A 140 15.92 13.78 -0.37
N GLY A 141 16.34 13.38 -1.58
CA GLY A 141 17.62 12.69 -1.78
C GLY A 141 17.52 11.19 -1.42
N HIS A 142 18.67 10.52 -1.48
CA HIS A 142 18.76 9.06 -1.32
C HIS A 142 19.21 8.60 0.06
N ASP A 143 19.61 9.52 0.94
CA ASP A 143 20.17 9.24 2.28
C ASP A 143 19.16 9.40 3.42
N LYS A 144 17.95 9.88 3.11
CA LYS A 144 16.88 10.09 4.08
C LYS A 144 16.08 8.84 4.38
N ASN A 145 15.59 8.75 5.62
CA ASN A 145 14.65 7.74 6.06
C ASN A 145 13.21 8.24 5.82
N ILE A 146 12.49 7.59 4.92
CA ILE A 146 11.20 8.06 4.42
C ILE A 146 10.13 7.03 4.74
N ALA A 147 9.03 7.45 5.37
CA ALA A 147 7.83 6.62 5.50
C ALA A 147 6.83 6.96 4.39
N ILE A 148 6.31 5.94 3.72
CA ILE A 148 5.33 6.05 2.63
C ILE A 148 4.11 5.22 3.00
N ILE A 149 2.99 5.89 3.28
CA ILE A 149 1.73 5.24 3.63
C ILE A 149 0.85 5.15 2.39
N SER A 150 0.48 3.92 2.02
CA SER A 150 -0.25 3.64 0.79
C SER A 150 -1.17 2.42 0.95
N HIS A 151 -1.38 1.64 -0.10
CA HIS A 151 -2.39 0.60 -0.22
C HIS A 151 -1.77 -0.75 -0.60
N GLY A 152 -2.56 -1.80 -0.45
CA GLY A 152 -2.10 -3.16 -0.68
C GLY A 152 -1.62 -3.42 -2.10
N GLY A 153 -2.37 -2.99 -3.12
CA GLY A 153 -2.00 -3.12 -4.52
C GLY A 153 -0.74 -2.32 -4.87
N ILE A 154 -0.70 -1.06 -4.44
CA ILE A 154 0.43 -0.15 -4.73
C ILE A 154 1.73 -0.63 -4.08
N ILE A 155 1.69 -1.06 -2.81
CA ILE A 155 2.90 -1.58 -2.16
C ILE A 155 3.40 -2.85 -2.85
N ARG A 156 2.50 -3.76 -3.27
CA ARG A 156 2.90 -4.93 -4.08
C ARG A 156 3.57 -4.51 -5.38
N LEU A 157 3.02 -3.50 -6.09
CA LEU A 157 3.63 -2.97 -7.32
C LEU A 157 5.00 -2.34 -7.05
N GLN A 158 5.15 -1.58 -5.97
CA GLN A 158 6.44 -1.02 -5.56
C GLN A 158 7.47 -2.12 -5.27
N LEU A 159 7.07 -3.20 -4.59
CA LEU A 159 7.94 -4.35 -4.33
C LEU A 159 8.28 -5.10 -5.63
N CYS A 160 7.30 -5.30 -6.54
CA CYS A 160 7.55 -5.89 -7.85
C CYS A 160 8.55 -5.06 -8.66
N LEU A 161 8.41 -3.73 -8.64
CA LEU A 161 9.33 -2.80 -9.32
C LEU A 161 10.76 -2.93 -8.78
N VAL A 162 10.94 -2.95 -7.45
CA VAL A 162 12.24 -3.05 -6.80
C VAL A 162 12.91 -4.42 -7.02
N LEU A 163 12.13 -5.49 -6.96
CA LEU A 163 12.62 -6.87 -7.06
C LEU A 163 12.69 -7.40 -8.51
N GLY A 164 12.20 -6.64 -9.51
CA GLY A 164 12.09 -7.11 -10.88
C GLY A 164 11.11 -8.28 -11.04
N ILE A 165 10.10 -8.39 -10.18
CA ILE A 165 9.10 -9.46 -10.21
C ILE A 165 8.08 -9.16 -11.32
N PRO A 166 7.81 -10.10 -12.25
CA PRO A 166 6.75 -9.94 -13.24
C PRO A 166 5.38 -9.70 -12.58
N LEU A 167 4.54 -8.85 -13.19
CA LEU A 167 3.22 -8.51 -12.67
C LEU A 167 2.33 -9.73 -12.43
N ASP A 168 2.45 -10.79 -13.24
CA ASP A 168 1.70 -12.03 -13.06
C ASP A 168 2.03 -12.78 -11.74
N ASN A 169 3.06 -12.34 -11.03
CA ASN A 169 3.43 -12.84 -9.70
C ASN A 169 3.02 -11.89 -8.56
N LEU A 170 2.31 -10.80 -8.84
CA LEU A 170 1.94 -9.75 -7.88
C LEU A 170 1.28 -10.31 -6.61
N TRP A 171 0.34 -11.27 -6.79
CA TRP A 171 -0.45 -11.85 -5.70
C TRP A 171 0.32 -12.85 -4.83
N LYS A 172 1.57 -13.16 -5.19
CA LYS A 172 2.48 -13.96 -4.34
C LYS A 172 3.09 -13.14 -3.18
N LEU A 173 2.89 -11.82 -3.20
CA LEU A 173 3.35 -10.92 -2.14
C LEU A 173 2.19 -10.63 -1.18
N SER A 174 2.35 -10.95 0.09
CA SER A 174 1.40 -10.56 1.14
C SER A 174 1.69 -9.15 1.64
N VAL A 175 0.64 -8.35 1.86
CA VAL A 175 0.73 -7.00 2.43
C VAL A 175 -0.49 -6.81 3.34
N TYR A 176 -0.32 -6.96 4.66
CA TYR A 176 -1.38 -6.84 5.65
C TYR A 176 -1.65 -5.38 6.03
N ASN A 177 -2.84 -5.09 6.59
CA ASN A 177 -3.13 -3.76 7.09
C ASN A 177 -2.07 -3.34 8.11
N VAL A 178 -1.60 -2.12 8.03
CA VAL A 178 -0.51 -1.47 8.75
C VAL A 178 0.83 -2.21 8.73
N SER A 179 0.98 -3.27 7.94
CA SER A 179 2.28 -3.92 7.79
C SER A 179 3.32 -2.97 7.23
N VAL A 180 4.57 -3.17 7.63
CA VAL A 180 5.73 -2.38 7.25
C VAL A 180 6.66 -3.23 6.40
N SER A 181 6.95 -2.81 5.17
CA SER A 181 8.04 -3.34 4.36
C SER A 181 9.16 -2.31 4.32
N THR A 182 10.39 -2.75 4.55
CA THR A 182 11.55 -1.87 4.65
C THR A 182 12.49 -2.08 3.47
N LEU A 183 12.88 -0.99 2.84
CA LEU A 183 13.90 -0.97 1.80
C LEU A 183 15.11 -0.16 2.25
N SER A 184 16.31 -0.58 1.85
CA SER A 184 17.52 0.24 1.91
C SER A 184 17.69 0.96 0.57
N ASN A 185 18.05 2.24 0.63
CA ASN A 185 18.36 3.06 -0.54
C ASN A 185 19.85 3.33 -0.60
N TRP A 186 20.54 2.74 -1.57
CA TRP A 186 21.97 2.91 -1.82
C TRP A 186 22.15 3.80 -3.05
N ASN A 187 22.02 5.12 -2.85
CA ASN A 187 22.17 6.10 -3.92
C ASN A 187 21.29 5.81 -5.16
N GLY A 188 20.02 5.48 -4.92
CA GLY A 188 19.03 5.16 -5.97
C GLY A 188 18.84 3.65 -6.22
N SER A 189 19.78 2.81 -5.80
CA SER A 189 19.60 1.35 -5.85
C SER A 189 18.84 0.89 -4.62
N LEU A 190 17.66 0.31 -4.80
CA LEU A 190 16.80 -0.17 -3.72
C LEU A 190 17.02 -1.66 -3.47
N CYS A 191 17.11 -2.04 -2.19
CA CYS A 191 17.19 -3.41 -1.74
C CYS A 191 16.12 -3.67 -0.68
N VAL A 192 15.41 -4.79 -0.75
CA VAL A 192 14.37 -5.16 0.21
C VAL A 192 15.01 -5.80 1.43
N ASP A 193 14.92 -5.16 2.59
CA ASP A 193 15.45 -5.67 3.86
C ASP A 193 14.44 -6.57 4.59
N SER A 194 13.16 -6.20 4.55
CA SER A 194 12.06 -6.98 5.15
C SER A 194 10.74 -6.65 4.45
N MET A 195 9.81 -7.60 4.49
CA MET A 195 8.48 -7.43 3.90
C MET A 195 7.38 -7.79 4.90
N ASN A 196 6.28 -7.04 4.86
CA ASN A 196 5.02 -7.38 5.51
C ASN A 196 5.15 -7.63 7.03
N VAL A 197 6.03 -6.89 7.72
CA VAL A 197 6.21 -6.99 9.17
C VAL A 197 4.99 -6.41 9.88
N ALA A 198 4.29 -7.23 10.66
CA ALA A 198 3.11 -6.86 11.43
C ALA A 198 3.08 -7.52 12.84
N ASP A 199 4.21 -8.01 13.33
CA ASP A 199 4.34 -8.73 14.59
C ASP A 199 3.99 -7.87 15.83
N PHE A 200 4.01 -6.54 15.68
CA PHE A 200 3.56 -5.58 16.68
C PHE A 200 2.03 -5.56 16.86
N LEU A 201 1.28 -6.15 15.93
CA LEU A 201 -0.13 -6.45 16.12
C LEU A 201 -0.21 -7.77 16.86
N ALA A 202 -0.76 -7.80 18.09
CA ALA A 202 -0.95 -9.06 18.81
C ALA A 202 -1.73 -10.08 17.93
N LYS A 203 -1.54 -11.39 18.17
CA LYS A 203 -1.99 -12.56 17.37
C LYS A 203 -3.47 -12.64 16.94
N SER A 204 -4.26 -11.60 17.07
CA SER A 204 -5.69 -11.53 16.76
C SER A 204 -6.02 -10.87 15.41
N VAL A 205 -5.03 -10.56 14.58
CA VAL A 205 -5.29 -9.95 13.27
C VAL A 205 -5.29 -11.05 12.23
N GLU A 206 -6.49 -11.50 11.84
CA GLU A 206 -6.66 -12.29 10.62
C GLU A 206 -6.17 -11.46 9.43
N ALA A 207 -5.29 -12.06 8.66
CA ALA A 207 -4.70 -11.42 7.48
C ALA A 207 -5.74 -11.39 6.36
N HIS A 208 -6.37 -10.26 6.14
CA HIS A 208 -7.16 -10.05 4.93
C HIS A 208 -6.18 -9.87 3.75
N VAL A 209 -6.06 -10.92 2.93
CA VAL A 209 -5.06 -11.04 1.85
C VAL A 209 -5.49 -10.31 0.56
N ILE A 210 -6.71 -9.80 0.47
CA ILE A 210 -7.23 -9.09 -0.71
C ILE A 210 -7.66 -7.68 -0.32
#